data_a3fdd421bc291d91e90ce118489e1103
#
_entry.id   a3fdd421bc291d91e90ce118489e1103
#
_cell.length_a   1.000
_cell.length_b   1.000
_cell.length_c   1.000
_cell.angle_alpha   90.00
_cell.angle_beta   90.00
_cell.angle_gamma   90.00
#
_symmetry.space_group_name_H-M   'P 1'
#
loop_
_entity.id
_entity.type
_entity.pdbx_description
1 polymer ?
#
loop_
_entity_poly.entity_id
_entity_poly.type
_entity_poly.pdbx_seq_one_letter_code
_entity_poly.pdbx_strand_id
1 'polypeptide(L)'
;VVKVGDLVAKGQIIATGDKFMNCPVHSSVSGKVVKIQNALVTANQEVPCIVIQADDENRTEFMEELDPFTCEVPDAINRIKNAGIVGMGGASFPTHVKLNPPEDKEIEYVLVNAAECEPYLTCDERTLQETPEKVIDGLAICLRLVGARGIIALEDNKEYIKPILEKV
;
A
#
# COMPACT_ATOMS: atom_id res chain seq x y z
N VAL A 1 -6.52 2.00 -19.07
CA VAL A 1 -5.94 0.64 -19.19
C VAL A 1 -5.04 0.62 -20.42
N VAL A 2 -3.84 0.08 -20.28
CA VAL A 2 -2.89 -0.14 -21.37
C VAL A 2 -3.42 -1.15 -22.41
N LYS A 3 -2.82 -1.17 -23.60
CA LYS A 3 -3.20 -2.05 -24.72
C LYS A 3 -2.08 -3.03 -25.03
N VAL A 4 -2.44 -4.12 -25.69
CA VAL A 4 -1.44 -5.06 -26.25
C VAL A 4 -0.55 -4.30 -27.23
N GLY A 5 0.77 -4.45 -27.05
CA GLY A 5 1.79 -3.75 -27.82
C GLY A 5 2.44 -2.56 -27.10
N ASP A 6 1.78 -2.00 -26.08
CA ASP A 6 2.33 -0.87 -25.33
C ASP A 6 3.61 -1.26 -24.59
N LEU A 7 4.57 -0.33 -24.57
CA LEU A 7 5.73 -0.40 -23.68
C LEU A 7 5.36 0.24 -22.35
N VAL A 8 5.74 -0.41 -21.26
CA VAL A 8 5.47 0.06 -19.90
C VAL A 8 6.76 0.15 -19.10
N ALA A 9 6.78 1.04 -18.13
CA ALA A 9 7.86 1.20 -17.18
C ALA A 9 7.44 0.64 -15.81
N LYS A 10 8.40 0.23 -14.99
CA LYS A 10 8.17 -0.14 -13.59
C LYS A 10 7.62 1.07 -12.81
N GLY A 11 6.54 0.88 -12.09
CA GLY A 11 5.84 1.95 -11.37
C GLY A 11 4.73 2.64 -12.16
N GLN A 12 4.71 2.52 -13.49
CA GLN A 12 3.67 3.10 -14.35
C GLN A 12 2.29 2.53 -14.03
N ILE A 13 1.27 3.40 -13.98
CA ILE A 13 -0.12 2.96 -13.86
C ILE A 13 -0.54 2.27 -15.17
N ILE A 14 -0.91 1.00 -15.08
CA ILE A 14 -1.33 0.18 -16.24
C ILE A 14 -2.82 -0.09 -16.29
N ALA A 15 -3.51 0.02 -15.15
CA ALA A 15 -4.96 -0.07 -15.08
C ALA A 15 -5.51 0.78 -13.93
N THR A 16 -6.70 1.32 -14.14
CA THR A 16 -7.47 2.04 -13.12
C THR A 16 -8.96 1.88 -13.39
N GLY A 17 -9.80 2.28 -12.46
CA GLY A 17 -11.27 2.29 -12.59
C GLY A 17 -11.84 3.59 -12.02
N ASP A 18 -13.15 3.78 -12.22
CA ASP A 18 -13.84 5.02 -11.85
C ASP A 18 -14.62 4.91 -10.54
N LYS A 19 -14.65 3.73 -9.90
CA LYS A 19 -15.38 3.52 -8.67
C LYS A 19 -14.63 4.13 -7.46
N PHE A 20 -15.38 4.55 -6.45
CA PHE A 20 -14.84 5.12 -5.20
C PHE A 20 -13.78 4.23 -4.54
N MET A 21 -14.03 2.91 -4.49
CA MET A 21 -13.11 1.92 -3.90
C MET A 21 -11.97 1.49 -4.83
N ASN A 22 -11.77 2.21 -5.94
CA ASN A 22 -10.72 1.84 -6.89
C ASN A 22 -9.33 2.21 -6.40
N CYS A 23 -8.38 1.29 -6.61
CA CYS A 23 -6.95 1.55 -6.54
C CYS A 23 -6.31 1.26 -7.90
N PRO A 24 -5.45 2.15 -8.43
CA PRO A 24 -4.68 1.88 -9.63
C PRO A 24 -3.78 0.66 -9.48
N VAL A 25 -3.57 -0.05 -10.58
CA VAL A 25 -2.61 -1.14 -10.69
C VAL A 25 -1.38 -0.64 -11.43
N HIS A 26 -0.21 -0.90 -10.89
CA HIS A 26 1.08 -0.47 -11.43
C HIS A 26 1.84 -1.65 -12.02
N SER A 27 2.65 -1.38 -13.03
CA SER A 27 3.57 -2.37 -13.56
C SER A 27 4.71 -2.62 -12.56
N SER A 28 4.97 -3.89 -12.27
CA SER A 28 6.09 -4.31 -11.41
C SER A 28 7.43 -4.38 -12.14
N VAL A 29 7.40 -4.32 -13.47
CA VAL A 29 8.57 -4.45 -14.35
C VAL A 29 8.49 -3.45 -15.51
N SER A 30 9.61 -3.18 -16.17
CA SER A 30 9.61 -2.62 -17.52
C SER A 30 9.42 -3.72 -18.55
N GLY A 31 8.75 -3.42 -19.67
CA GLY A 31 8.51 -4.43 -20.69
C GLY A 31 7.42 -4.04 -21.68
N LYS A 32 6.96 -5.04 -22.42
CA LYS A 32 5.90 -4.90 -23.42
C LYS A 32 4.67 -5.67 -23.00
N VAL A 33 3.50 -5.04 -23.10
CA VAL A 33 2.21 -5.72 -22.92
C VAL A 33 2.01 -6.67 -24.10
N VAL A 34 2.06 -7.97 -23.84
CA VAL A 34 1.93 -9.01 -24.87
C VAL A 34 0.52 -9.58 -24.95
N LYS A 35 -0.25 -9.52 -23.85
CA LYS A 35 -1.60 -10.07 -23.83
C LYS A 35 -2.45 -9.43 -22.74
N ILE A 36 -3.74 -9.34 -22.98
CA ILE A 36 -4.76 -9.07 -21.95
C ILE A 36 -5.76 -10.22 -22.04
N GLN A 37 -5.91 -10.99 -20.96
CA GLN A 37 -6.74 -12.18 -20.93
C GLN A 37 -7.25 -12.47 -19.53
N ASN A 38 -8.31 -13.23 -19.40
CA ASN A 38 -8.68 -13.80 -18.11
C ASN A 38 -7.67 -14.87 -17.70
N ALA A 39 -7.31 -14.83 -16.45
CA ALA A 39 -6.44 -15.84 -15.83
C ALA A 39 -6.92 -16.13 -14.40
N LEU A 40 -6.67 -17.37 -13.98
CA LEU A 40 -6.98 -17.82 -12.62
C LEU A 40 -6.01 -17.16 -11.63
N VAL A 41 -6.57 -16.55 -10.59
CA VAL A 41 -5.80 -15.91 -9.50
C VAL A 41 -5.97 -16.69 -8.21
N THR A 42 -5.23 -16.29 -7.16
CA THR A 42 -5.19 -16.97 -5.85
C THR A 42 -6.54 -17.19 -5.19
N ALA A 43 -7.54 -16.36 -5.48
CA ALA A 43 -8.92 -16.52 -4.99
C ALA A 43 -9.73 -17.60 -5.74
N ASN A 44 -9.11 -18.41 -6.58
CA ASN A 44 -9.74 -19.38 -7.46
C ASN A 44 -10.82 -18.77 -8.38
N GLN A 45 -10.58 -17.54 -8.82
CA GLN A 45 -11.45 -16.80 -9.73
C GLN A 45 -10.68 -16.42 -10.99
N GLU A 46 -11.37 -16.41 -12.13
CA GLU A 46 -10.84 -15.86 -13.36
C GLU A 46 -11.09 -14.34 -13.42
N VAL A 47 -10.03 -13.58 -13.55
CA VAL A 47 -10.10 -12.12 -13.67
C VAL A 47 -9.27 -11.63 -14.85
N PRO A 48 -9.59 -10.45 -15.43
CA PRO A 48 -8.77 -9.83 -16.45
C PRO A 48 -7.35 -9.56 -15.94
N CYS A 49 -6.34 -10.09 -16.62
CA CYS A 49 -4.92 -9.94 -16.31
C CYS A 49 -4.18 -9.32 -17.49
N ILE A 50 -3.22 -8.44 -17.18
CA ILE A 50 -2.30 -7.85 -18.14
C ILE A 50 -1.01 -8.66 -18.07
N VAL A 51 -0.62 -9.27 -19.19
CA VAL A 51 0.61 -10.05 -19.31
C VAL A 51 1.69 -9.16 -19.92
N ILE A 52 2.77 -8.95 -19.17
CA ILE A 52 3.91 -8.12 -19.59
C ILE A 52 5.10 -9.04 -19.77
N GLN A 53 5.71 -8.99 -20.94
CA GLN A 53 7.02 -9.57 -21.20
C GLN A 53 8.05 -8.56 -20.72
N ALA A 54 8.71 -8.87 -19.60
CA ALA A 54 9.76 -8.03 -19.06
C ALA A 54 10.93 -7.91 -20.04
N ASP A 55 11.59 -6.75 -20.01
CA ASP A 55 12.82 -6.47 -20.72
C ASP A 55 13.95 -6.12 -19.71
N ASP A 56 15.17 -6.00 -20.19
CA ASP A 56 16.34 -5.70 -19.37
C ASP A 56 16.64 -4.18 -19.27
N GLU A 57 15.76 -3.34 -19.82
CA GLU A 57 16.01 -1.89 -19.89
C GLU A 57 15.78 -1.17 -18.53
N ASN A 58 15.06 -1.80 -17.61
CA ASN A 58 14.79 -1.27 -16.26
C ASN A 58 14.23 0.17 -16.24
N ARG A 59 13.41 0.52 -17.25
CA ARG A 59 12.72 1.82 -17.25
C ARG A 59 11.84 1.96 -16.03
N THR A 60 11.82 3.14 -15.42
CA THR A 60 11.00 3.46 -14.26
C THR A 60 10.14 4.68 -14.54
N GLU A 61 8.92 4.69 -13.99
CA GLU A 61 8.01 5.82 -13.99
C GLU A 61 7.37 5.89 -12.61
N PHE A 62 7.90 6.77 -11.77
CA PHE A 62 7.37 7.02 -10.44
C PHE A 62 6.78 8.42 -10.35
N MET A 63 5.84 8.59 -9.43
CA MET A 63 5.29 9.90 -9.11
C MET A 63 6.39 10.80 -8.50
N GLU A 64 6.29 12.11 -8.73
CA GLU A 64 7.15 13.08 -8.07
C GLU A 64 7.05 12.97 -6.54
N GLU A 65 8.12 13.33 -5.83
CA GLU A 65 8.11 13.34 -4.38
C GLU A 65 7.05 14.31 -3.84
N LEU A 66 6.40 13.93 -2.76
CA LEU A 66 5.44 14.76 -2.04
C LEU A 66 5.73 14.61 -0.55
N ASP A 67 6.04 15.73 0.11
CA ASP A 67 6.21 15.71 1.56
C ASP A 67 4.83 15.54 2.24
N PRO A 68 4.60 14.41 2.92
CA PRO A 68 3.32 14.10 3.53
C PRO A 68 3.00 14.98 4.74
N PHE A 69 3.97 15.72 5.28
CA PHE A 69 3.81 16.54 6.48
C PHE A 69 3.54 18.01 6.16
N THR A 70 3.85 18.47 4.96
CA THR A 70 3.66 19.87 4.55
C THR A 70 2.59 20.07 3.47
N CYS A 71 2.26 19.02 2.70
CA CYS A 71 1.21 19.12 1.68
C CYS A 71 -0.20 19.23 2.28
N GLU A 72 -1.18 19.64 1.48
CA GLU A 72 -2.57 19.64 1.89
C GLU A 72 -3.10 18.18 2.07
N VAL A 73 -4.01 17.98 3.02
CA VAL A 73 -4.58 16.65 3.32
C VAL A 73 -5.19 15.98 2.08
N PRO A 74 -5.99 16.68 1.25
CA PRO A 74 -6.54 16.09 0.02
C PRO A 74 -5.47 15.60 -0.95
N ASP A 75 -4.32 16.30 -1.05
CA ASP A 75 -3.22 15.91 -1.93
C ASP A 75 -2.53 14.64 -1.42
N ALA A 76 -2.33 14.53 -0.11
CA ALA A 76 -1.80 13.31 0.50
C ALA A 76 -2.72 12.11 0.29
N ILE A 77 -4.03 12.27 0.50
CA ILE A 77 -5.04 11.21 0.25
C ILE A 77 -5.02 10.79 -1.22
N ASN A 78 -4.98 11.77 -2.14
CA ASN A 78 -4.91 11.49 -3.57
C ASN A 78 -3.59 10.79 -3.97
N ARG A 79 -2.48 11.16 -3.34
CA ARG A 79 -1.19 10.48 -3.51
C ARG A 79 -1.27 9.02 -3.08
N ILE A 80 -1.84 8.72 -1.91
CA ILE A 80 -2.05 7.36 -1.39
C ILE A 80 -2.91 6.55 -2.35
N LYS A 81 -4.00 7.15 -2.88
CA LYS A 81 -4.86 6.53 -3.88
C LYS A 81 -4.08 6.20 -5.15
N ASN A 82 -3.37 7.18 -5.72
CA ASN A 82 -2.64 7.03 -6.97
C ASN A 82 -1.44 6.09 -6.84
N ALA A 83 -0.87 5.96 -5.65
CA ALA A 83 0.15 4.95 -5.34
C ALA A 83 -0.42 3.52 -5.24
N GLY A 84 -1.73 3.35 -5.27
CA GLY A 84 -2.37 2.04 -5.22
C GLY A 84 -2.21 1.35 -3.86
N ILE A 85 -2.05 2.11 -2.77
CA ILE A 85 -1.81 1.56 -1.44
C ILE A 85 -3.10 0.97 -0.88
N VAL A 86 -3.03 -0.30 -0.51
CA VAL A 86 -4.13 -1.08 0.08
C VAL A 86 -3.68 -1.78 1.35
N GLY A 87 -4.63 -2.18 2.19
CA GLY A 87 -4.33 -2.99 3.37
C GLY A 87 -3.77 -4.36 2.98
N MET A 88 -2.71 -4.79 3.67
CA MET A 88 -2.00 -6.03 3.40
C MET A 88 -2.46 -7.21 4.29
N GLY A 89 -3.47 -7.00 5.14
CA GLY A 89 -4.04 -8.02 6.02
C GLY A 89 -5.11 -8.92 5.36
N GLY A 90 -5.10 -9.06 4.03
CA GLY A 90 -5.95 -10.00 3.27
C GLY A 90 -7.13 -9.37 2.54
N ALA A 91 -7.80 -8.36 3.10
CA ALA A 91 -8.98 -7.74 2.47
C ALA A 91 -8.64 -6.75 1.34
N SER A 92 -7.39 -6.35 1.20
CA SER A 92 -6.92 -5.34 0.22
C SER A 92 -7.75 -4.04 0.23
N PHE A 93 -8.21 -3.62 1.42
CA PHE A 93 -9.05 -2.43 1.56
C PHE A 93 -8.25 -1.17 1.18
N PRO A 94 -8.78 -0.28 0.32
CA PRO A 94 -8.07 0.91 -0.12
C PRO A 94 -7.73 1.87 1.03
N THR A 95 -6.44 2.16 1.21
CA THR A 95 -5.96 2.98 2.34
C THR A 95 -6.47 4.41 2.26
N HIS A 96 -6.57 5.00 1.05
CA HIS A 96 -7.12 6.34 0.86
C HIS A 96 -8.59 6.48 1.33
N VAL A 97 -9.37 5.39 1.25
CA VAL A 97 -10.76 5.37 1.76
C VAL A 97 -10.75 5.31 3.28
N LYS A 98 -9.87 4.47 3.86
CA LYS A 98 -9.74 4.33 5.31
C LYS A 98 -9.30 5.64 5.98
N LEU A 99 -8.39 6.40 5.35
CA LEU A 99 -7.84 7.64 5.87
C LEU A 99 -8.67 8.89 5.52
N ASN A 100 -9.81 8.71 4.87
CA ASN A 100 -10.77 9.77 4.56
C ASN A 100 -12.16 9.42 5.12
N PRO A 101 -12.31 9.34 6.45
CA PRO A 101 -13.59 9.04 7.07
C PRO A 101 -14.61 10.14 6.79
N PRO A 102 -15.93 9.84 6.87
CA PRO A 102 -16.98 10.87 6.81
C PRO A 102 -16.77 11.94 7.88
N GLU A 103 -17.12 13.19 7.58
CA GLU A 103 -16.93 14.34 8.48
C GLU A 103 -17.65 14.21 9.85
N ASP A 104 -18.72 13.42 9.91
CA ASP A 104 -19.46 13.11 11.13
C ASP A 104 -18.80 12.01 12.00
N LYS A 105 -17.67 11.46 11.56
CA LYS A 105 -16.91 10.41 12.25
C LYS A 105 -15.61 10.96 12.82
N GLU A 106 -15.57 11.15 14.13
CA GLU A 106 -14.33 11.43 14.85
C GLU A 106 -13.52 10.15 15.04
N ILE A 107 -12.25 10.18 14.67
CA ILE A 107 -11.30 9.07 14.85
C ILE A 107 -10.41 9.38 16.05
N GLU A 108 -10.56 8.64 17.13
CA GLU A 108 -9.75 8.82 18.34
C GLU A 108 -8.38 8.14 18.22
N TYR A 109 -8.35 6.96 17.58
CA TYR A 109 -7.16 6.13 17.51
C TYR A 109 -6.93 5.53 16.12
N VAL A 110 -5.67 5.46 15.70
CA VAL A 110 -5.19 4.62 14.61
C VAL A 110 -4.41 3.47 15.24
N LEU A 111 -4.88 2.24 15.02
CA LEU A 111 -4.20 1.04 15.47
C LEU A 111 -3.39 0.41 14.34
N VAL A 112 -2.08 0.28 14.55
CA VAL A 112 -1.24 -0.59 13.75
C VAL A 112 -1.33 -2.00 14.38
N ASN A 113 -2.01 -2.90 13.68
CA ASN A 113 -2.08 -4.29 14.10
C ASN A 113 -0.80 -4.99 13.68
N ALA A 114 0.10 -5.21 14.65
CA ALA A 114 1.32 -5.96 14.50
C ALA A 114 1.30 -7.27 15.33
N ALA A 115 0.10 -7.74 15.67
CA ALA A 115 -0.15 -9.04 16.28
C ALA A 115 -0.21 -10.11 15.18
N GLU A 116 0.93 -10.71 14.88
CA GLU A 116 1.13 -11.71 13.82
C GLU A 116 0.81 -13.10 14.34
N CYS A 117 -0.45 -13.53 14.17
CA CYS A 117 -0.97 -14.73 14.82
C CYS A 117 -0.83 -16.01 14.00
N GLU A 118 -0.51 -15.96 12.69
CA GLU A 118 -0.36 -17.18 11.91
C GLU A 118 0.93 -17.93 12.28
N PRO A 119 0.85 -19.25 12.54
CA PRO A 119 2.03 -20.06 12.82
C PRO A 119 3.06 -20.00 11.70
N TYR A 120 4.33 -19.85 12.07
CA TYR A 120 5.49 -19.77 11.17
C TYR A 120 5.58 -18.51 10.30
N LEU A 121 4.64 -17.56 10.39
CA LEU A 121 4.81 -16.24 9.77
C LEU A 121 5.62 -15.31 10.69
N THR A 122 6.52 -14.53 10.08
CA THR A 122 7.39 -13.56 10.76
C THR A 122 7.60 -12.29 9.94
N CYS A 123 6.72 -12.03 8.96
CA CYS A 123 6.86 -10.87 8.08
C CYS A 123 6.64 -9.55 8.80
N ASP A 124 5.67 -9.48 9.71
CA ASP A 124 5.39 -8.27 10.48
C ASP A 124 6.51 -8.03 11.51
N GLU A 125 6.90 -9.08 12.23
CA GLU A 125 8.04 -9.04 13.16
C GLU A 125 9.31 -8.54 12.46
N ARG A 126 9.66 -9.12 11.30
CA ARG A 126 10.85 -8.72 10.54
C ARG A 126 10.75 -7.26 10.07
N THR A 127 9.57 -6.82 9.63
CA THR A 127 9.35 -5.43 9.22
C THR A 127 9.60 -4.46 10.38
N LEU A 128 9.09 -4.78 11.57
CA LEU A 128 9.28 -3.98 12.77
C LEU A 128 10.75 -3.96 13.27
N GLN A 129 11.49 -5.04 13.04
CA GLN A 129 12.91 -5.13 13.43
C GLN A 129 13.86 -4.49 12.42
N GLU A 130 13.59 -4.68 11.12
CA GLU A 130 14.52 -4.29 10.06
C GLU A 130 14.29 -2.87 9.55
N THR A 131 13.05 -2.39 9.62
CA THR A 131 12.67 -1.06 9.13
C THR A 131 11.67 -0.36 10.05
N PRO A 132 11.96 -0.25 11.38
CA PRO A 132 11.05 0.35 12.34
C PRO A 132 10.70 1.80 11.99
N GLU A 133 11.66 2.58 11.44
CA GLU A 133 11.46 3.96 11.01
C GLU A 133 10.32 4.06 9.99
N LYS A 134 10.26 3.15 9.02
CA LYS A 134 9.20 3.17 7.99
C LYS A 134 7.82 2.89 8.57
N VAL A 135 7.73 2.07 9.61
CA VAL A 135 6.46 1.79 10.29
C VAL A 135 6.00 3.01 11.08
N ILE A 136 6.92 3.66 11.81
CA ILE A 136 6.63 4.87 12.58
C ILE A 136 6.28 6.04 11.66
N ASP A 137 7.03 6.25 10.57
CA ASP A 137 6.72 7.28 9.55
C ASP A 137 5.34 7.05 8.92
N GLY A 138 5.03 5.80 8.55
CA GLY A 138 3.73 5.43 8.01
C GLY A 138 2.59 5.70 9.00
N LEU A 139 2.78 5.39 10.28
CA LEU A 139 1.82 5.72 11.33
C LEU A 139 1.69 7.23 11.50
N ALA A 140 2.78 7.98 11.54
CA ALA A 140 2.78 9.44 11.66
C ALA A 140 2.01 10.12 10.53
N ILE A 141 2.17 9.63 9.29
CA ILE A 141 1.38 10.08 8.14
C ILE A 141 -0.12 9.83 8.37
N CYS A 142 -0.48 8.61 8.80
CA CYS A 142 -1.88 8.28 9.08
C CYS A 142 -2.47 9.19 10.18
N LEU A 143 -1.73 9.42 11.27
CA LEU A 143 -2.16 10.29 12.37
C LEU A 143 -2.40 11.72 11.94
N ARG A 144 -1.49 12.27 11.11
CA ARG A 144 -1.66 13.60 10.55
C ARG A 144 -2.93 13.72 9.71
N LEU A 145 -3.24 12.69 8.90
CA LEU A 145 -4.38 12.75 7.98
C LEU A 145 -5.73 12.66 8.68
N VAL A 146 -5.81 11.94 9.81
CA VAL A 146 -7.09 11.74 10.51
C VAL A 146 -7.18 12.47 11.86
N GLY A 147 -6.10 13.11 12.33
CA GLY A 147 -6.08 13.87 13.58
C GLY A 147 -6.19 13.02 14.84
N ALA A 148 -5.71 11.77 14.81
CA ALA A 148 -5.89 10.77 15.86
C ALA A 148 -4.61 10.49 16.68
N ARG A 149 -4.72 9.62 17.69
CA ARG A 149 -3.59 9.06 18.45
C ARG A 149 -3.19 7.71 17.87
N GLY A 150 -1.88 7.39 17.93
CA GLY A 150 -1.35 6.13 17.42
C GLY A 150 -1.18 5.07 18.50
N ILE A 151 -1.49 3.82 18.15
CA ILE A 151 -1.20 2.65 18.98
C ILE A 151 -0.63 1.57 18.07
N ILE A 152 0.46 0.94 18.49
CA ILE A 152 1.01 -0.28 17.85
C ILE A 152 0.71 -1.44 18.79
N ALA A 153 -0.08 -2.41 18.30
CA ALA A 153 -0.46 -3.59 19.06
C ALA A 153 0.50 -4.75 18.72
N LEU A 154 1.24 -5.23 19.69
CA LEU A 154 2.16 -6.36 19.61
C LEU A 154 1.59 -7.55 20.39
N GLU A 155 1.99 -8.77 20.01
CA GLU A 155 1.76 -9.96 20.83
C GLU A 155 2.71 -10.00 22.02
N ASP A 156 2.27 -10.60 23.14
CA ASP A 156 3.03 -10.73 24.39
C ASP A 156 4.38 -11.43 24.17
N ASN A 157 4.43 -12.42 23.29
CA ASN A 157 5.65 -13.15 22.95
C ASN A 157 6.66 -12.31 22.14
N LYS A 158 6.31 -11.09 21.73
CA LYS A 158 7.12 -10.17 20.92
C LYS A 158 7.43 -8.83 21.63
N GLU A 159 7.31 -8.77 22.96
CA GLU A 159 7.64 -7.58 23.77
C GLU A 159 9.07 -7.05 23.54
N TYR A 160 10.00 -7.91 23.13
CA TYR A 160 11.38 -7.52 22.82
C TYR A 160 11.50 -6.55 21.63
N ILE A 161 10.45 -6.38 20.82
CA ILE A 161 10.38 -5.41 19.71
C ILE A 161 10.13 -3.99 20.25
N LYS A 162 9.42 -3.86 21.39
CA LYS A 162 9.07 -2.57 21.98
C LYS A 162 10.26 -1.61 22.11
N PRO A 163 11.40 -1.99 22.72
CA PRO A 163 12.55 -1.08 22.82
C PRO A 163 13.19 -0.72 21.46
N ILE A 164 12.92 -1.45 20.39
CA ILE A 164 13.36 -1.09 19.04
C ILE A 164 12.51 0.08 18.53
N LEU A 165 11.19 -0.02 18.67
CA LEU A 165 10.24 1.02 18.25
C LEU A 165 10.35 2.30 19.10
N GLU A 166 10.68 2.20 20.39
CA GLU A 166 10.84 3.35 21.30
C GLU A 166 12.12 4.18 21.03
N LYS A 167 13.02 3.69 20.19
CA LYS A 167 14.26 4.40 19.81
C LYS A 167 14.13 5.23 18.56
N VAL A 168 13.08 5.06 17.82
CA VAL A 168 12.74 5.73 16.57
C VAL A 168 11.70 6.81 16.84
#